data_e79f58db3c3d085a793710f8815526cf
#
_entry.id   e79f58db3c3d085a793710f8815526cf
#
_cell.length_a   1.000
_cell.length_b   1.000
_cell.length_c   1.000
_cell.angle_alpha   90.00
_cell.angle_beta   90.00
_cell.angle_gamma   90.00
#
_symmetry.space_group_name_H-M   'P 1'
#
loop_
_entity.id
_entity.type
_entity.pdbx_description
1 polymer ?
#
loop_
_entity_poly.entity_id
_entity_poly.type
_entity_poly.pdbx_seq_one_letter_code
_entity_poly.pdbx_strand_id
1 'polypeptide(L)'
;MIRLFVASAVAAGLVALATPPRPAETVVVFTGDIRGYLSPCGCTKPQIGGVKRMASVVRTLREDSEALYVDLGNWTEAKGRQDQLKADALAELFARLKPNYLNVGAVEARFDPATLAALDQMAGGLLKSDALQAEFLQPTQHAPVLGLAPSPEAAILPMRKPEEVLAGRPDAIIVLFAGDRASAVRLAESAPGEGRVLIYSHRGDPPKEPMRVNGWTLVTPGDKCRFVGRIERVGGEWKNLRLIELGPEHRDDSQAHAIYESYLMRVGDENLLDQVPRLPSDVKYVGSEACRSCHMDAWDVWTHSAHAEAYATLESTMNHRDPECVGCHVVGLTTVSGFISKEKTPSLKDVGCESCHGPGSDHIIKPTVSMKAGPESCLTCHVPDHSPGFTFAEYWEKIRH
;
A
#
# COMPACT_ATOMS: atom_id res chain seq x y z
N MET A 1 -42.01 12.78 79.96
CA MET A 1 -40.60 12.66 79.56
C MET A 1 -40.50 11.54 78.53
N ILE A 2 -40.56 11.85 77.28
CA ILE A 2 -40.47 10.91 76.11
C ILE A 2 -39.05 10.96 75.60
N ARG A 3 -38.30 9.86 75.63
CA ARG A 3 -36.97 9.76 75.06
C ARG A 3 -37.11 9.25 73.63
N LEU A 4 -36.71 10.10 72.64
CA LEU A 4 -36.56 9.72 71.26
C LEU A 4 -35.22 8.98 71.09
N PHE A 5 -35.26 7.76 70.56
CA PHE A 5 -34.09 7.04 70.05
C PHE A 5 -33.94 7.40 68.57
N VAL A 6 -32.83 8.04 68.21
CA VAL A 6 -32.45 8.25 66.84
C VAL A 6 -31.55 7.05 66.45
N ALA A 7 -32.04 6.21 65.54
CA ALA A 7 -31.23 5.13 64.93
C ALA A 7 -30.47 5.68 63.73
N SER A 8 -29.15 5.79 63.81
CA SER A 8 -28.27 6.13 62.68
C SER A 8 -28.03 4.91 61.83
N ALA A 9 -28.57 4.87 60.63
CA ALA A 9 -28.26 3.88 59.60
C ALA A 9 -26.92 4.22 58.94
N VAL A 10 -25.88 3.42 59.17
CA VAL A 10 -24.60 3.50 58.46
C VAL A 10 -24.78 2.76 57.12
N ALA A 11 -24.86 3.48 56.02
CA ALA A 11 -24.81 2.94 54.68
C ALA A 11 -23.36 2.58 54.34
N ALA A 12 -23.03 1.28 54.35
CA ALA A 12 -21.76 0.76 53.86
C ALA A 12 -21.77 0.79 52.33
N GLY A 13 -21.18 1.80 51.73
CA GLY A 13 -20.94 1.86 50.28
C GLY A 13 -19.93 0.78 49.87
N LEU A 14 -20.36 -0.21 49.10
CA LEU A 14 -19.46 -1.15 48.42
C LEU A 14 -18.73 -0.33 47.32
N VAL A 15 -17.46 0.05 47.60
CA VAL A 15 -16.53 0.48 46.60
C VAL A 15 -16.10 -0.76 45.80
N ALA A 16 -16.65 -0.95 44.62
CA ALA A 16 -16.16 -1.96 43.69
C ALA A 16 -14.74 -1.59 43.32
N LEU A 17 -13.74 -2.26 43.90
CA LEU A 17 -12.35 -2.17 43.49
C LEU A 17 -12.28 -2.66 42.06
N ALA A 18 -12.11 -1.74 41.08
CA ALA A 18 -11.83 -2.10 39.71
C ALA A 18 -10.55 -2.94 39.69
N THR A 19 -10.68 -4.21 39.33
CA THR A 19 -9.50 -5.07 39.13
C THR A 19 -8.62 -4.43 38.06
N PRO A 20 -7.30 -4.27 38.29
CA PRO A 20 -6.42 -3.72 37.30
C PRO A 20 -6.52 -4.55 35.99
N PRO A 21 -6.41 -3.91 34.81
CA PRO A 21 -6.46 -4.63 33.55
C PRO A 21 -5.37 -5.71 33.54
N ARG A 22 -5.77 -6.92 33.13
CA ARG A 22 -4.82 -8.03 33.03
C ARG A 22 -3.79 -7.68 31.95
N PRO A 23 -2.47 -7.84 32.21
CA PRO A 23 -1.44 -7.54 31.21
C PRO A 23 -1.63 -8.42 29.96
N ALA A 24 -1.22 -7.91 28.80
CA ALA A 24 -1.25 -8.67 27.56
C ALA A 24 -0.25 -9.83 27.61
N GLU A 25 -0.69 -11.02 27.23
CA GLU A 25 0.14 -12.24 27.14
C GLU A 25 1.04 -12.17 25.89
N THR A 26 0.53 -11.59 24.80
CA THR A 26 1.20 -11.43 23.51
C THR A 26 0.67 -10.17 22.85
N VAL A 27 1.58 -9.36 22.32
CA VAL A 27 1.26 -8.20 21.49
C VAL A 27 1.78 -8.46 20.08
N VAL A 28 0.96 -8.26 19.08
CA VAL A 28 1.34 -8.40 17.67
C VAL A 28 1.18 -7.06 16.96
N VAL A 29 2.25 -6.59 16.35
CA VAL A 29 2.26 -5.51 15.36
C VAL A 29 2.32 -6.17 13.99
N PHE A 30 1.46 -5.76 13.07
CA PHE A 30 1.38 -6.41 11.77
C PHE A 30 1.22 -5.40 10.62
N THR A 31 1.87 -5.73 9.51
CA THR A 31 1.82 -5.05 8.22
C THR A 31 1.57 -6.06 7.11
N GLY A 32 1.46 -5.60 5.87
CA GLY A 32 1.35 -6.43 4.68
C GLY A 32 0.60 -5.72 3.56
N ASP A 33 0.43 -6.40 2.43
CA ASP A 33 -0.25 -5.84 1.26
C ASP A 33 0.29 -4.46 0.86
N ILE A 34 1.61 -4.27 0.94
CA ILE A 34 2.28 -3.00 0.58
C ILE A 34 2.07 -2.69 -0.90
N ARG A 35 2.04 -3.71 -1.77
CA ARG A 35 1.72 -3.62 -3.21
C ARG A 35 2.54 -2.59 -3.98
N GLY A 36 3.79 -2.37 -3.57
CA GLY A 36 4.69 -1.42 -4.21
C GLY A 36 4.49 0.04 -3.84
N TYR A 37 3.63 0.35 -2.86
CA TYR A 37 3.42 1.72 -2.37
C TYR A 37 4.51 2.14 -1.38
N LEU A 38 5.71 2.43 -1.90
CA LEU A 38 6.86 2.84 -1.09
C LEU A 38 6.72 4.27 -0.54
N SER A 39 6.03 5.14 -1.26
CA SER A 39 5.75 6.52 -0.85
C SER A 39 4.25 6.71 -0.62
N PRO A 40 3.84 7.70 0.18
CA PRO A 40 2.43 8.04 0.26
C PRO A 40 1.86 8.27 -1.12
N CYS A 41 0.77 7.60 -1.44
CA CYS A 41 0.09 7.79 -2.70
C CYS A 41 -0.97 8.87 -2.56
N GLY A 42 -1.07 9.73 -3.55
CA GLY A 42 -2.11 10.74 -3.64
C GLY A 42 -1.58 12.11 -4.02
N CYS A 43 -2.12 12.66 -5.11
CA CYS A 43 -1.94 14.05 -5.50
C CYS A 43 -2.78 14.98 -4.62
N THR A 44 -3.61 14.44 -3.73
CA THR A 44 -4.49 15.18 -2.81
C THR A 44 -4.03 15.05 -1.37
N LYS A 45 -4.19 16.11 -0.59
CA LYS A 45 -3.91 16.11 0.86
C LYS A 45 -5.15 15.67 1.64
N PRO A 46 -4.99 14.97 2.79
CA PRO A 46 -3.71 14.49 3.32
C PRO A 46 -3.20 13.25 2.58
N GLN A 47 -1.88 13.20 2.35
CA GLN A 47 -1.24 12.00 1.81
C GLN A 47 -1.08 10.96 2.93
N ILE A 48 -1.61 9.76 2.73
CA ILE A 48 -1.62 8.68 3.72
C ILE A 48 -0.77 7.52 3.21
N GLY A 49 -0.08 6.83 4.13
CA GLY A 49 0.70 5.64 3.82
C GLY A 49 2.19 5.89 3.63
N GLY A 50 2.84 4.92 2.98
CA GLY A 50 4.25 4.91 2.66
C GLY A 50 5.15 4.25 3.70
N VAL A 51 6.17 3.55 3.20
CA VAL A 51 7.06 2.73 4.04
C VAL A 51 7.88 3.54 5.05
N LYS A 52 8.11 4.83 4.78
CA LYS A 52 8.84 5.71 5.68
C LYS A 52 8.10 5.91 7.01
N ARG A 53 6.80 6.19 6.93
CA ARG A 53 5.93 6.32 8.11
C ARG A 53 5.66 4.98 8.76
N MET A 54 5.46 3.92 7.94
CA MET A 54 5.31 2.55 8.43
C MET A 54 6.49 2.15 9.32
N ALA A 55 7.72 2.38 8.85
CA ALA A 55 8.94 2.05 9.61
C ALA A 55 9.01 2.79 10.94
N SER A 56 8.68 4.08 10.97
CA SER A 56 8.65 4.89 12.18
C SER A 56 7.63 4.36 13.20
N VAL A 57 6.40 4.09 12.75
CA VAL A 57 5.32 3.57 13.61
C VAL A 57 5.67 2.18 14.14
N VAL A 58 6.17 1.27 13.29
CA VAL A 58 6.58 -0.08 13.70
C VAL A 58 7.68 -0.01 14.77
N ARG A 59 8.71 0.84 14.62
CA ARG A 59 9.75 1.02 15.61
C ARG A 59 9.19 1.50 16.95
N THR A 60 8.38 2.57 16.93
CA THR A 60 7.74 3.10 18.15
C THR A 60 6.91 2.04 18.87
N LEU A 61 6.08 1.29 18.15
CA LEU A 61 5.25 0.24 18.77
C LEU A 61 6.06 -0.91 19.37
N ARG A 62 7.28 -1.15 18.88
CA ARG A 62 8.19 -2.17 19.40
C ARG A 62 9.06 -1.69 20.54
N GLU A 63 9.38 -0.40 20.59
CA GLU A 63 10.10 0.20 21.73
C GLU A 63 9.23 0.23 22.98
N ASP A 64 7.93 0.47 22.83
CA ASP A 64 6.96 0.54 23.92
C ASP A 64 6.56 -0.84 24.49
N SER A 65 6.89 -1.93 23.80
CA SER A 65 6.47 -3.29 24.20
C SER A 65 7.34 -4.36 23.53
N GLU A 66 7.42 -5.56 24.17
CA GLU A 66 7.98 -6.77 23.55
C GLU A 66 7.05 -7.33 22.45
N ALA A 67 6.59 -6.48 21.57
CA ALA A 67 5.66 -6.86 20.52
C ALA A 67 6.34 -7.69 19.42
N LEU A 68 5.68 -8.77 19.02
CA LEU A 68 6.03 -9.50 17.81
C LEU A 68 5.65 -8.66 16.60
N TYR A 69 6.60 -8.37 15.72
CA TYR A 69 6.34 -7.75 14.44
C TYR A 69 6.26 -8.82 13.35
N VAL A 70 5.16 -8.84 12.61
CA VAL A 70 4.93 -9.77 11.52
C VAL A 70 4.50 -9.03 10.26
N ASP A 71 4.91 -9.53 9.10
CA ASP A 71 4.45 -9.01 7.81
C ASP A 71 3.76 -10.12 7.01
N LEU A 72 2.61 -9.79 6.43
CA LEU A 72 1.72 -10.71 5.73
C LEU A 72 2.26 -11.14 4.36
N GLY A 73 3.18 -10.37 3.74
CA GLY A 73 3.58 -10.51 2.34
C GLY A 73 2.76 -9.64 1.39
N ASN A 74 2.79 -9.98 0.10
CA ASN A 74 2.22 -9.20 -1.00
C ASN A 74 2.85 -7.79 -1.09
N TRP A 75 4.18 -7.76 -1.21
CA TRP A 75 4.97 -6.53 -1.17
C TRP A 75 4.80 -5.66 -2.41
N THR A 76 4.63 -6.29 -3.59
CA THR A 76 4.45 -5.63 -4.89
C THR A 76 3.27 -6.22 -5.63
N GLU A 77 3.13 -5.91 -6.93
CA GLU A 77 2.17 -6.56 -7.83
C GLU A 77 2.86 -7.56 -8.79
N ALA A 78 4.20 -7.70 -8.71
CA ALA A 78 5.03 -8.53 -9.59
C ALA A 78 4.84 -8.24 -11.09
N LYS A 79 4.78 -6.95 -11.46
CA LYS A 79 4.51 -6.44 -12.82
C LYS A 79 5.76 -5.91 -13.51
N GLY A 80 6.81 -6.70 -13.60
CA GLY A 80 7.99 -6.33 -14.35
C GLY A 80 9.13 -5.71 -13.51
N ARG A 81 10.07 -5.05 -14.20
CA ARG A 81 11.35 -4.62 -13.60
C ARG A 81 11.17 -3.62 -12.45
N GLN A 82 10.27 -2.67 -12.59
CA GLN A 82 10.05 -1.66 -11.55
C GLN A 82 9.56 -2.29 -10.24
N ASP A 83 8.63 -3.24 -10.32
CA ASP A 83 8.15 -3.96 -9.15
C ASP A 83 9.25 -4.81 -8.49
N GLN A 84 10.19 -5.35 -9.29
CA GLN A 84 11.35 -6.03 -8.73
C GLN A 84 12.25 -5.06 -7.95
N LEU A 85 12.51 -3.84 -8.47
CA LEU A 85 13.25 -2.82 -7.75
C LEU A 85 12.55 -2.40 -6.45
N LYS A 86 11.22 -2.36 -6.45
CA LYS A 86 10.43 -2.12 -5.23
C LYS A 86 10.57 -3.26 -4.24
N ALA A 87 10.52 -4.52 -4.72
CA ALA A 87 10.73 -5.69 -3.87
C ALA A 87 12.13 -5.69 -3.22
N ASP A 88 13.16 -5.33 -3.99
CA ASP A 88 14.53 -5.17 -3.49
C ASP A 88 14.58 -4.13 -2.35
N ALA A 89 13.99 -2.94 -2.57
CA ALA A 89 13.93 -1.88 -1.56
C ALA A 89 13.16 -2.32 -0.29
N LEU A 90 12.09 -3.08 -0.45
CA LEU A 90 11.33 -3.63 0.67
C LEU A 90 12.12 -4.70 1.42
N ALA A 91 12.86 -5.56 0.74
CA ALA A 91 13.74 -6.55 1.36
C ALA A 91 14.82 -5.87 2.21
N GLU A 92 15.48 -4.81 1.70
CA GLU A 92 16.41 -4.00 2.48
C GLU A 92 15.75 -3.34 3.70
N LEU A 93 14.54 -2.83 3.57
CA LEU A 93 13.79 -2.24 4.68
C LEU A 93 13.49 -3.28 5.76
N PHE A 94 13.01 -4.47 5.39
CA PHE A 94 12.72 -5.53 6.33
C PHE A 94 13.99 -6.04 7.03
N ALA A 95 15.15 -6.08 6.36
CA ALA A 95 16.43 -6.35 7.02
C ALA A 95 16.74 -5.37 8.16
N ARG A 96 16.29 -4.10 8.04
CA ARG A 96 16.45 -3.06 9.07
C ARG A 96 15.38 -3.12 10.16
N LEU A 97 14.13 -3.45 9.78
CA LEU A 97 13.01 -3.57 10.72
C LEU A 97 13.02 -4.88 11.50
N LYS A 98 13.65 -5.93 10.96
CA LYS A 98 13.79 -7.26 11.58
C LYS A 98 12.46 -7.81 12.08
N PRO A 99 11.48 -8.08 11.20
CA PRO A 99 10.26 -8.76 11.61
C PRO A 99 10.56 -10.13 12.22
N ASN A 100 9.76 -10.53 13.21
CA ASN A 100 9.84 -11.88 13.79
C ASN A 100 9.36 -12.94 12.80
N TYR A 101 8.45 -12.54 11.89
CA TYR A 101 8.00 -13.38 10.79
C TYR A 101 7.73 -12.51 9.55
N LEU A 102 8.40 -12.80 8.45
CA LEU A 102 8.24 -12.14 7.15
C LEU A 102 7.67 -13.17 6.18
N ASN A 103 6.36 -13.13 5.95
CA ASN A 103 5.68 -14.13 5.13
C ASN A 103 5.94 -13.90 3.64
N VAL A 104 6.13 -15.00 2.90
CA VAL A 104 6.08 -15.00 1.44
C VAL A 104 4.62 -15.09 1.03
N GLY A 105 4.09 -14.01 0.47
CA GLY A 105 2.71 -13.92 0.01
C GLY A 105 2.47 -14.58 -1.34
N ALA A 106 1.23 -14.52 -1.82
CA ALA A 106 0.85 -15.07 -3.12
C ALA A 106 1.52 -14.34 -4.30
N VAL A 107 1.92 -13.08 -4.10
CA VAL A 107 2.61 -12.30 -5.14
C VAL A 107 4.08 -12.72 -5.24
N GLU A 108 4.79 -12.80 -4.11
CA GLU A 108 6.19 -13.23 -4.07
C GLU A 108 6.36 -14.67 -4.59
N ALA A 109 5.37 -15.53 -4.40
CA ALA A 109 5.36 -16.89 -4.93
C ALA A 109 5.37 -16.98 -6.49
N ARG A 110 5.18 -15.86 -7.19
CA ARG A 110 5.31 -15.74 -8.64
C ARG A 110 6.73 -15.44 -9.11
N PHE A 111 7.61 -15.00 -8.21
CA PHE A 111 9.01 -14.81 -8.57
C PHE A 111 9.68 -16.17 -8.83
N ASP A 112 10.62 -16.16 -9.75
CA ASP A 112 11.45 -17.34 -9.94
C ASP A 112 12.31 -17.62 -8.68
N PRO A 113 12.76 -18.88 -8.48
CA PRO A 113 13.49 -19.26 -7.28
C PRO A 113 14.75 -18.44 -7.02
N ALA A 114 15.46 -18.02 -8.07
CA ALA A 114 16.70 -17.24 -7.93
C ALA A 114 16.39 -15.80 -7.45
N THR A 115 15.37 -15.19 -8.01
CA THR A 115 14.88 -13.87 -7.56
C THR A 115 14.42 -13.92 -6.11
N LEU A 116 13.62 -14.92 -5.74
CA LEU A 116 13.14 -15.06 -4.37
C LEU A 116 14.27 -15.32 -3.37
N ALA A 117 15.27 -16.14 -3.74
CA ALA A 117 16.47 -16.37 -2.93
C ALA A 117 17.31 -15.09 -2.75
N ALA A 118 17.43 -14.27 -3.81
CA ALA A 118 18.10 -12.98 -3.73
C ALA A 118 17.38 -12.02 -2.78
N LEU A 119 16.05 -11.97 -2.85
CA LEU A 119 15.23 -11.17 -1.91
C LEU A 119 15.39 -11.65 -0.46
N ASP A 120 15.44 -12.97 -0.23
CA ASP A 120 15.71 -13.51 1.11
C ASP A 120 17.10 -13.10 1.62
N GLN A 121 18.13 -13.19 0.79
CA GLN A 121 19.47 -12.74 1.14
C GLN A 121 19.49 -11.24 1.48
N MET A 122 18.83 -10.41 0.68
CA MET A 122 18.72 -8.95 0.92
C MET A 122 17.94 -8.64 2.19
N ALA A 123 16.90 -9.43 2.49
CA ALA A 123 16.14 -9.35 3.73
C ALA A 123 16.88 -9.92 4.95
N GLY A 124 18.11 -10.43 4.78
CA GLY A 124 18.90 -11.01 5.87
C GLY A 124 18.48 -12.41 6.30
N GLY A 125 17.90 -13.22 5.38
CA GLY A 125 17.42 -14.57 5.66
C GLY A 125 16.12 -14.59 6.50
N LEU A 126 15.29 -13.56 6.37
CA LEU A 126 14.07 -13.39 7.17
C LEU A 126 12.80 -13.93 6.52
N LEU A 127 12.84 -14.24 5.21
CA LEU A 127 11.68 -14.78 4.51
C LEU A 127 11.28 -16.14 5.08
N LYS A 128 9.97 -16.31 5.26
CA LYS A 128 9.41 -17.55 5.80
C LYS A 128 8.13 -17.91 5.05
N SER A 129 7.90 -19.20 4.88
CA SER A 129 6.61 -19.69 4.43
C SER A 129 6.43 -21.12 4.93
N ASP A 130 5.26 -21.45 5.40
CA ASP A 130 4.89 -22.81 5.74
C ASP A 130 4.13 -23.50 4.58
N ALA A 131 3.68 -22.72 3.59
CA ALA A 131 2.98 -23.22 2.41
C ALA A 131 3.92 -23.43 1.20
N LEU A 132 4.82 -22.47 0.94
CA LEU A 132 5.75 -22.54 -0.20
C LEU A 132 6.91 -23.50 0.07
N GLN A 133 7.19 -24.37 -0.88
CA GLN A 133 8.28 -25.34 -0.78
C GLN A 133 9.51 -24.83 -1.54
N ALA A 134 10.45 -24.24 -0.79
CA ALA A 134 11.75 -23.84 -1.30
C ALA A 134 12.84 -24.20 -0.27
N GLU A 135 13.97 -24.71 -0.75
CA GLU A 135 15.06 -25.20 0.12
C GLU A 135 15.65 -24.11 1.03
N PHE A 136 15.66 -22.86 0.58
CA PHE A 136 16.18 -21.71 1.36
C PHE A 136 15.18 -21.16 2.38
N LEU A 137 13.87 -21.45 2.23
CA LEU A 137 12.87 -21.04 3.21
C LEU A 137 12.80 -22.07 4.34
N GLN A 138 13.19 -21.66 5.54
CA GLN A 138 13.11 -22.51 6.71
C GLN A 138 11.70 -22.50 7.29
N PRO A 139 10.98 -23.63 7.37
CA PRO A 139 9.71 -23.68 8.07
C PRO A 139 9.96 -23.42 9.56
N THR A 140 9.08 -22.65 10.17
CA THR A 140 9.15 -22.36 11.61
C THR A 140 8.67 -23.55 12.42
N GLN A 141 9.58 -24.42 12.86
CA GLN A 141 9.23 -25.69 13.51
C GLN A 141 8.53 -25.54 14.86
N HIS A 142 8.59 -24.41 15.55
CA HIS A 142 7.96 -24.21 16.89
C HIS A 142 7.57 -22.76 17.18
N ALA A 143 7.40 -21.90 16.21
CA ALA A 143 6.95 -20.54 16.46
C ALA A 143 5.41 -20.48 16.57
N PRO A 144 4.86 -19.58 17.39
CA PRO A 144 3.41 -19.38 17.48
C PRO A 144 2.80 -18.81 16.20
N VAL A 145 3.63 -18.54 15.19
CA VAL A 145 3.26 -17.93 13.90
C VAL A 145 3.33 -18.96 12.78
N LEU A 146 2.32 -18.94 11.92
CA LEU A 146 2.21 -19.77 10.72
C LEU A 146 2.00 -18.85 9.50
N GLY A 147 2.80 -19.02 8.46
CA GLY A 147 2.71 -18.22 7.23
C GLY A 147 2.13 -19.01 6.08
N LEU A 148 1.02 -18.57 5.54
CA LEU A 148 0.26 -19.20 4.49
C LEU A 148 -0.02 -18.23 3.35
N ALA A 149 -0.15 -18.77 2.14
CA ALA A 149 -0.67 -18.06 0.98
C ALA A 149 -1.52 -19.01 0.13
N PRO A 150 -2.57 -18.53 -0.55
CA PRO A 150 -3.23 -19.33 -1.57
C PRO A 150 -2.26 -19.53 -2.73
N SER A 151 -2.31 -20.70 -3.38
CA SER A 151 -1.53 -20.93 -4.60
C SER A 151 -2.01 -20.00 -5.71
N PRO A 152 -1.19 -19.08 -6.24
CA PRO A 152 -1.56 -18.29 -7.39
C PRO A 152 -1.56 -19.14 -8.66
N GLU A 153 -2.35 -18.76 -9.67
CA GLU A 153 -2.41 -19.48 -10.96
C GLU A 153 -1.03 -19.61 -11.65
N ALA A 154 -0.12 -18.67 -11.37
CA ALA A 154 1.22 -18.61 -11.92
C ALA A 154 2.32 -18.91 -10.89
N ALA A 155 2.05 -19.73 -9.87
CA ALA A 155 3.09 -20.16 -8.94
C ALA A 155 4.16 -20.99 -9.67
N ILE A 156 5.43 -20.59 -9.51
CA ILE A 156 6.58 -21.30 -10.10
C ILE A 156 7.06 -22.40 -9.16
N LEU A 157 6.99 -22.16 -7.85
CA LEU A 157 7.38 -23.13 -6.83
C LEU A 157 6.18 -23.93 -6.32
N PRO A 158 6.39 -25.21 -5.93
CA PRO A 158 5.32 -26.01 -5.33
C PRO A 158 4.78 -25.40 -4.06
N MET A 159 3.48 -25.44 -3.88
CA MET A 159 2.80 -24.94 -2.68
C MET A 159 1.91 -26.01 -2.07
N ARG A 160 1.91 -26.11 -0.75
CA ARG A 160 0.98 -26.92 0.02
C ARG A 160 -0.35 -26.17 0.18
N LYS A 161 -1.45 -26.91 0.28
CA LYS A 161 -2.74 -26.30 0.55
C LYS A 161 -2.77 -25.70 1.95
N PRO A 162 -3.25 -24.46 2.10
CA PRO A 162 -3.32 -23.78 3.39
C PRO A 162 -4.03 -24.60 4.49
N GLU A 163 -5.11 -25.29 4.12
CA GLU A 163 -5.91 -26.11 5.04
C GLU A 163 -5.10 -27.30 5.58
N GLU A 164 -4.31 -27.96 4.74
CA GLU A 164 -3.45 -29.11 5.12
C GLU A 164 -2.32 -28.65 6.05
N VAL A 165 -1.72 -27.50 5.77
CA VAL A 165 -0.66 -26.91 6.60
C VAL A 165 -1.23 -26.50 7.95
N LEU A 166 -2.38 -25.84 7.97
CA LEU A 166 -3.07 -25.39 9.17
C LEU A 166 -3.46 -26.57 10.09
N ALA A 167 -3.96 -27.65 9.50
CA ALA A 167 -4.32 -28.86 10.24
C ALA A 167 -3.10 -29.52 10.92
N GLY A 168 -1.92 -29.43 10.32
CA GLY A 168 -0.65 -29.91 10.88
C GLY A 168 -0.03 -29.03 11.96
N ARG A 169 -0.59 -27.85 12.23
CA ARG A 169 -0.05 -26.85 13.16
C ARG A 169 -1.11 -26.31 14.15
N PRO A 170 -1.65 -27.19 15.02
CA PRO A 170 -2.62 -26.78 16.04
C PRO A 170 -2.01 -25.82 17.09
N ASP A 171 -0.69 -25.79 17.22
CA ASP A 171 0.09 -24.95 18.12
C ASP A 171 0.19 -23.48 17.65
N ALA A 172 -0.04 -23.20 16.37
CA ALA A 172 0.05 -21.84 15.83
C ALA A 172 -1.13 -20.99 16.29
N ILE A 173 -0.86 -19.96 17.07
CA ILE A 173 -1.88 -19.01 17.56
C ILE A 173 -2.01 -17.74 16.71
N ILE A 174 -1.03 -17.46 15.84
CA ILE A 174 -0.99 -16.36 14.88
C ILE A 174 -0.85 -16.98 13.48
N VAL A 175 -1.81 -16.75 12.62
CA VAL A 175 -1.80 -17.23 11.23
C VAL A 175 -1.78 -16.03 10.29
N LEU A 176 -0.74 -15.92 9.47
CA LEU A 176 -0.66 -14.97 8.37
C LEU A 176 -1.18 -15.67 7.13
N PHE A 177 -2.21 -15.15 6.52
CA PHE A 177 -2.80 -15.71 5.32
C PHE A 177 -2.88 -14.64 4.20
N ALA A 178 -1.95 -14.68 3.27
CA ALA A 178 -1.87 -13.72 2.16
C ALA A 178 -2.95 -13.95 1.08
N GLY A 179 -4.14 -14.36 1.48
CA GLY A 179 -5.34 -14.55 0.65
C GLY A 179 -6.43 -13.56 1.03
N ASP A 180 -7.41 -13.42 0.13
CA ASP A 180 -8.52 -12.49 0.30
C ASP A 180 -9.47 -12.89 1.45
N ARG A 181 -10.40 -11.98 1.77
CA ARG A 181 -11.38 -12.16 2.85
C ARG A 181 -12.21 -13.44 2.69
N ALA A 182 -12.67 -13.74 1.47
CA ALA A 182 -13.53 -14.91 1.24
C ALA A 182 -12.76 -16.21 1.49
N SER A 183 -11.50 -16.27 1.03
CA SER A 183 -10.61 -17.40 1.25
C SER A 183 -10.19 -17.52 2.72
N ALA A 184 -9.98 -16.39 3.42
CA ALA A 184 -9.68 -16.38 4.85
C ALA A 184 -10.84 -16.92 5.68
N VAL A 185 -12.08 -16.60 5.34
CA VAL A 185 -13.28 -17.15 5.99
C VAL A 185 -13.35 -18.67 5.79
N ARG A 186 -13.18 -19.16 4.55
CA ARG A 186 -13.16 -20.62 4.27
C ARG A 186 -12.06 -21.32 5.05
N LEU A 187 -10.86 -20.73 5.11
CA LEU A 187 -9.76 -21.29 5.91
C LEU A 187 -10.10 -21.36 7.40
N ALA A 188 -10.71 -20.31 7.96
CA ALA A 188 -11.14 -20.28 9.35
C ALA A 188 -12.26 -21.31 9.66
N GLU A 189 -13.15 -21.55 8.70
CA GLU A 189 -14.21 -22.57 8.82
C GLU A 189 -13.66 -23.99 8.78
N SER A 190 -12.50 -24.22 8.16
CA SER A 190 -11.88 -25.55 8.02
C SER A 190 -11.28 -26.14 9.31
N ALA A 191 -11.01 -25.30 10.32
CA ALA A 191 -10.41 -25.73 11.58
C ALA A 191 -10.86 -24.86 12.77
N PRO A 192 -10.98 -25.39 13.99
CA PRO A 192 -11.28 -24.61 15.20
C PRO A 192 -10.25 -23.51 15.45
N GLY A 193 -10.70 -22.34 15.90
CA GLY A 193 -9.89 -21.14 16.04
C GLY A 193 -9.87 -20.50 17.43
N GLU A 194 -10.30 -21.20 18.48
CA GLU A 194 -10.33 -20.66 19.84
C GLU A 194 -8.96 -20.17 20.28
N GLY A 195 -8.88 -18.88 20.63
CA GLY A 195 -7.63 -18.23 21.06
C GLY A 195 -6.62 -17.99 19.94
N ARG A 196 -7.02 -18.11 18.67
CA ARG A 196 -6.20 -17.91 17.47
C ARG A 196 -6.59 -16.64 16.73
N VAL A 197 -5.60 -15.97 16.10
CA VAL A 197 -5.81 -14.83 15.20
C VAL A 197 -5.37 -15.20 13.79
N LEU A 198 -6.17 -14.79 12.82
CA LEU A 198 -5.85 -14.89 11.39
C LEU A 198 -5.75 -13.48 10.81
N ILE A 199 -4.56 -13.13 10.34
CA ILE A 199 -4.27 -11.86 9.65
C ILE A 199 -4.34 -12.13 8.15
N TYR A 200 -5.26 -11.45 7.45
CA TYR A 200 -5.55 -11.75 6.04
C TYR A 200 -5.37 -10.54 5.13
N SER A 201 -5.24 -10.80 3.82
CA SER A 201 -5.12 -9.80 2.76
C SER A 201 -6.46 -9.11 2.48
N HIS A 202 -6.45 -7.78 2.35
CA HIS A 202 -7.65 -7.01 2.10
C HIS A 202 -7.36 -5.83 1.17
N ARG A 203 -8.24 -5.59 0.21
CA ARG A 203 -8.18 -4.41 -0.64
C ARG A 203 -8.97 -3.27 -0.02
N GLY A 204 -8.34 -2.09 0.11
CA GLY A 204 -8.92 -0.89 0.71
C GLY A 204 -8.67 -0.77 2.21
N ASP A 205 -9.44 0.10 2.84
CA ASP A 205 -9.29 0.37 4.27
C ASP A 205 -9.72 -0.82 5.11
N PRO A 206 -8.97 -1.14 6.18
CA PRO A 206 -9.30 -2.27 7.04
C PRO A 206 -10.58 -2.01 7.83
N PRO A 207 -11.43 -3.05 8.05
CA PRO A 207 -12.55 -2.95 8.99
C PRO A 207 -12.06 -2.58 10.39
N LYS A 208 -12.77 -1.65 11.06
CA LYS A 208 -12.40 -1.16 12.40
C LYS A 208 -12.47 -2.23 13.48
N GLU A 209 -13.36 -3.21 13.30
CA GLU A 209 -13.60 -4.29 14.25
C GLU A 209 -13.13 -5.64 13.66
N PRO A 210 -12.59 -6.53 14.51
CA PRO A 210 -12.26 -7.89 14.10
C PRO A 210 -13.50 -8.66 13.68
N MET A 211 -13.37 -9.51 12.66
CA MET A 211 -14.41 -10.48 12.33
C MET A 211 -14.24 -11.76 13.18
N ARG A 212 -15.33 -12.37 13.61
CA ARG A 212 -15.32 -13.64 14.35
C ARG A 212 -15.89 -14.75 13.47
N VAL A 213 -15.11 -15.81 13.28
CA VAL A 213 -15.49 -16.97 12.46
C VAL A 213 -14.98 -18.23 13.12
N ASN A 214 -15.83 -19.18 13.46
CA ASN A 214 -15.48 -20.50 14.02
C ASN A 214 -14.43 -20.42 15.17
N GLY A 215 -14.60 -19.48 16.10
CA GLY A 215 -13.65 -19.23 17.21
C GLY A 215 -12.43 -18.35 16.83
N TRP A 216 -12.15 -18.15 15.55
CA TRP A 216 -11.08 -17.30 15.09
C TRP A 216 -11.37 -15.80 15.25
N THR A 217 -10.30 -15.04 15.46
CA THR A 217 -10.29 -13.58 15.32
C THR A 217 -9.61 -13.23 14.00
N LEU A 218 -10.36 -12.68 13.04
CA LEU A 218 -9.84 -12.26 11.74
C LEU A 218 -9.61 -10.76 11.72
N VAL A 219 -8.39 -10.35 11.34
CA VAL A 219 -7.98 -8.93 11.21
C VAL A 219 -7.16 -8.71 9.95
N THR A 220 -7.02 -7.47 9.52
CA THR A 220 -6.24 -7.12 8.33
C THR A 220 -5.58 -5.76 8.49
N PRO A 221 -4.40 -5.52 7.91
CA PRO A 221 -3.79 -4.18 7.85
C PRO A 221 -4.39 -3.30 6.74
N GLY A 222 -5.33 -3.80 5.92
CA GLY A 222 -5.69 -3.16 4.66
C GLY A 222 -4.60 -3.31 3.60
N ASP A 223 -4.52 -2.38 2.65
CA ASP A 223 -3.50 -2.43 1.60
C ASP A 223 -2.75 -1.10 1.40
N LYS A 224 -1.81 -1.09 0.43
CA LYS A 224 -1.07 0.10 -0.01
C LYS A 224 -0.29 0.80 1.09
N CYS A 225 0.17 0.04 2.09
CA CYS A 225 0.95 0.60 3.20
C CYS A 225 0.29 1.80 3.90
N ARG A 226 -1.06 1.77 4.05
CA ARG A 226 -1.82 2.88 4.64
C ARG A 226 -1.99 2.76 6.15
N PHE A 227 -1.93 1.55 6.68
CA PHE A 227 -2.13 1.25 8.10
C PHE A 227 -1.07 0.31 8.66
N VAL A 228 -0.81 0.47 9.96
CA VAL A 228 -0.13 -0.54 10.80
C VAL A 228 -1.15 -1.06 11.80
N GLY A 229 -1.30 -2.36 11.86
CA GLY A 229 -2.18 -3.00 12.83
C GLY A 229 -1.44 -3.39 14.10
N ARG A 230 -2.14 -3.31 15.24
CA ARG A 230 -1.69 -3.83 16.53
C ARG A 230 -2.86 -4.53 17.24
N ILE A 231 -2.62 -5.74 17.73
CA ILE A 231 -3.63 -6.51 18.47
C ILE A 231 -2.99 -7.20 19.67
N GLU A 232 -3.76 -7.44 20.70
CA GLU A 232 -3.30 -8.02 21.96
C GLU A 232 -4.03 -9.32 22.28
N ARG A 233 -3.31 -10.29 22.85
CA ARG A 233 -3.89 -11.48 23.48
C ARG A 233 -3.97 -11.28 24.97
N VAL A 234 -5.18 -11.31 25.52
CA VAL A 234 -5.46 -11.08 26.95
C VAL A 234 -6.45 -12.13 27.46
N GLY A 235 -6.03 -12.96 28.41
CA GLY A 235 -6.85 -14.05 28.94
C GLY A 235 -7.19 -15.11 27.89
N GLY A 236 -6.23 -15.39 26.99
CA GLY A 236 -6.39 -16.36 25.91
C GLY A 236 -7.17 -15.84 24.69
N GLU A 237 -7.71 -14.62 24.71
CA GLU A 237 -8.51 -14.02 23.63
C GLU A 237 -7.79 -12.86 22.96
N TRP A 238 -7.98 -12.70 21.63
CA TRP A 238 -7.48 -11.56 20.87
C TRP A 238 -8.46 -10.39 20.93
N LYS A 239 -7.98 -9.23 21.40
CA LYS A 239 -8.76 -7.99 21.61
C LYS A 239 -7.86 -6.75 21.45
N ASN A 240 -8.43 -5.59 21.72
CA ASN A 240 -7.74 -4.30 21.66
C ASN A 240 -7.08 -4.05 20.28
N LEU A 241 -7.80 -4.40 19.18
CA LEU A 241 -7.35 -4.06 17.82
C LEU A 241 -7.19 -2.56 17.69
N ARG A 242 -6.02 -2.14 17.25
CA ARG A 242 -5.71 -0.75 16.86
C ARG A 242 -5.18 -0.75 15.44
N LEU A 243 -5.80 0.05 14.59
CA LEU A 243 -5.37 0.29 13.22
C LEU A 243 -4.85 1.73 13.17
N ILE A 244 -3.56 1.90 13.03
CA ILE A 244 -2.87 3.19 13.01
C ILE A 244 -2.76 3.62 11.56
N GLU A 245 -3.50 4.65 11.18
CA GLU A 245 -3.40 5.25 9.85
C GLU A 245 -2.08 6.01 9.73
N LEU A 246 -1.38 5.83 8.62
CA LEU A 246 -0.05 6.42 8.39
C LEU A 246 -0.20 7.83 7.79
N GLY A 247 -0.78 8.73 8.56
CA GLY A 247 -1.00 10.13 8.20
C GLY A 247 0.25 11.02 8.32
N PRO A 248 0.14 12.30 7.96
CA PRO A 248 1.25 13.26 8.00
C PRO A 248 1.74 13.60 9.41
N GLU A 249 1.02 13.24 10.46
CA GLU A 249 1.42 13.37 11.86
C GLU A 249 2.56 12.43 12.24
N HIS A 250 2.74 11.34 11.50
CA HIS A 250 3.85 10.41 11.70
C HIS A 250 5.10 10.88 10.95
N ARG A 251 6.22 10.94 11.65
CA ARG A 251 7.51 11.32 11.06
C ARG A 251 8.02 10.24 10.13
N ASP A 252 8.71 10.64 9.06
CA ASP A 252 9.42 9.73 8.18
C ASP A 252 10.64 9.14 8.90
N ASP A 253 10.81 7.83 8.82
CA ASP A 253 12.02 7.13 9.26
C ASP A 253 13.16 7.43 8.28
N SER A 254 14.31 7.86 8.79
CA SER A 254 15.44 8.30 7.96
C SER A 254 16.08 7.15 7.17
N GLN A 255 16.11 5.94 7.72
CA GLN A 255 16.67 4.78 7.00
C GLN A 255 15.74 4.34 5.87
N ALA A 256 14.42 4.31 6.11
CA ALA A 256 13.44 4.03 5.07
C ALA A 256 13.42 5.11 3.98
N HIS A 257 13.68 6.38 4.36
CA HIS A 257 13.83 7.48 3.41
C HIS A 257 15.04 7.26 2.48
N ALA A 258 16.20 6.92 3.02
CA ALA A 258 17.40 6.65 2.23
C ALA A 258 17.23 5.44 1.29
N ILE A 259 16.52 4.40 1.72
CA ILE A 259 16.17 3.24 0.87
C ILE A 259 15.27 3.67 -0.29
N TYR A 260 14.27 4.52 -0.02
CA TYR A 260 13.39 5.05 -1.05
C TYR A 260 14.15 5.91 -2.07
N GLU A 261 15.04 6.78 -1.63
CA GLU A 261 15.91 7.57 -2.54
C GLU A 261 16.80 6.66 -3.40
N SER A 262 17.39 5.60 -2.80
CA SER A 262 18.16 4.60 -3.53
C SER A 262 17.33 3.90 -4.61
N TYR A 263 16.07 3.55 -4.30
CA TYR A 263 15.13 3.01 -5.29
C TYR A 263 14.93 3.98 -6.47
N LEU A 264 14.66 5.27 -6.19
CA LEU A 264 14.47 6.27 -7.24
C LEU A 264 15.72 6.48 -8.12
N MET A 265 16.91 6.44 -7.51
CA MET A 265 18.16 6.47 -8.26
C MET A 265 18.28 5.27 -9.21
N ARG A 266 18.00 4.05 -8.72
CA ARG A 266 18.04 2.83 -9.55
C ARG A 266 17.03 2.87 -10.69
N VAL A 267 15.81 3.36 -10.46
CA VAL A 267 14.81 3.59 -11.51
C VAL A 267 15.36 4.50 -12.63
N GLY A 268 16.07 5.55 -12.23
CA GLY A 268 16.71 6.48 -13.14
C GLY A 268 17.92 5.88 -13.86
N ASP A 269 18.79 5.17 -13.17
CA ASP A 269 20.01 4.57 -13.73
C ASP A 269 19.70 3.44 -14.71
N GLU A 270 18.63 2.68 -14.47
CA GLU A 270 18.13 1.67 -15.40
C GLU A 270 17.29 2.25 -16.55
N ASN A 271 17.07 3.57 -16.57
CA ASN A 271 16.28 4.27 -17.59
C ASN A 271 14.89 3.65 -17.81
N LEU A 272 14.16 3.31 -16.73
CA LEU A 272 12.87 2.64 -16.84
C LEU A 272 11.83 3.48 -17.59
N LEU A 273 11.95 4.80 -17.56
CA LEU A 273 11.07 5.71 -18.30
C LEU A 273 11.20 5.51 -19.83
N ASP A 274 12.42 5.25 -20.34
CA ASP A 274 12.65 4.96 -21.76
C ASP A 274 12.13 3.59 -22.18
N GLN A 275 11.92 2.67 -21.22
CA GLN A 275 11.42 1.33 -21.46
C GLN A 275 9.89 1.24 -21.48
N VAL A 276 9.18 2.33 -21.20
CA VAL A 276 7.70 2.36 -21.27
C VAL A 276 7.25 2.02 -22.69
N PRO A 277 6.41 1.01 -22.89
CA PRO A 277 5.90 0.66 -24.22
C PRO A 277 5.12 1.83 -24.83
N ARG A 278 5.40 2.16 -26.08
CA ARG A 278 4.77 3.27 -26.81
C ARG A 278 4.03 2.75 -28.03
N LEU A 279 2.77 3.12 -28.13
CA LEU A 279 1.92 2.75 -29.25
C LEU A 279 2.04 3.80 -30.38
N PRO A 280 2.11 3.37 -31.66
CA PRO A 280 2.03 4.28 -32.78
C PRO A 280 0.64 4.92 -32.84
N SER A 281 0.58 6.14 -33.36
CA SER A 281 -0.67 6.87 -33.63
C SER A 281 -0.50 7.71 -34.90
N ASP A 282 -1.51 7.75 -35.75
CA ASP A 282 -1.54 8.60 -36.94
C ASP A 282 -1.65 10.09 -36.57
N VAL A 283 -2.36 10.37 -35.46
CA VAL A 283 -2.51 11.72 -34.89
C VAL A 283 -1.42 11.92 -33.83
N LYS A 284 -0.73 13.08 -33.89
CA LYS A 284 0.44 13.38 -33.06
C LYS A 284 0.15 14.44 -32.01
N TYR A 285 0.84 14.35 -30.89
CA TYR A 285 0.89 15.41 -29.90
C TYR A 285 1.77 16.56 -30.40
N VAL A 286 1.32 17.80 -30.21
CA VAL A 286 1.95 19.04 -30.71
C VAL A 286 2.42 19.97 -29.58
N GLY A 287 1.93 19.76 -28.36
CA GLY A 287 2.24 20.56 -27.17
C GLY A 287 1.30 21.76 -27.00
N SER A 288 1.10 22.15 -25.75
CA SER A 288 0.11 23.16 -25.37
C SER A 288 0.35 24.54 -26.01
N GLU A 289 1.60 24.93 -26.29
CA GLU A 289 1.92 26.21 -26.91
C GLU A 289 1.29 26.35 -28.30
N ALA A 290 1.11 25.26 -29.04
CA ALA A 290 0.44 25.28 -30.36
C ALA A 290 -1.04 25.69 -30.28
N CYS A 291 -1.68 25.56 -29.11
CA CYS A 291 -3.09 25.88 -28.89
C CYS A 291 -3.30 27.38 -28.55
N ARG A 292 -2.26 28.04 -28.01
CA ARG A 292 -2.31 29.35 -27.38
C ARG A 292 -2.91 30.44 -28.26
N SER A 293 -2.48 30.51 -29.52
CA SER A 293 -2.85 31.62 -30.43
C SER A 293 -4.35 31.68 -30.74
N CYS A 294 -5.05 30.54 -30.68
CA CYS A 294 -6.49 30.45 -30.96
C CYS A 294 -7.34 30.31 -29.69
N HIS A 295 -6.75 29.82 -28.59
CA HIS A 295 -7.46 29.51 -27.34
C HIS A 295 -6.86 30.26 -26.14
N MET A 296 -6.78 31.60 -26.24
CA MET A 296 -6.14 32.47 -25.23
C MET A 296 -6.80 32.38 -23.85
N ASP A 297 -8.12 32.35 -23.80
CA ASP A 297 -8.85 32.26 -22.52
C ASP A 297 -8.60 30.91 -21.82
N ALA A 298 -8.63 29.83 -22.59
CA ALA A 298 -8.29 28.48 -22.07
C ALA A 298 -6.83 28.40 -21.62
N TRP A 299 -5.92 29.04 -22.37
CA TRP A 299 -4.51 29.13 -22.00
C TRP A 299 -4.32 29.82 -20.65
N ASP A 300 -5.01 30.95 -20.43
CA ASP A 300 -4.93 31.68 -19.17
C ASP A 300 -5.41 30.85 -17.98
N VAL A 301 -6.54 30.16 -18.11
CA VAL A 301 -7.04 29.22 -17.08
C VAL A 301 -6.03 28.11 -16.80
N TRP A 302 -5.48 27.48 -17.85
CA TRP A 302 -4.56 26.38 -17.70
C TRP A 302 -3.26 26.80 -17.01
N THR A 303 -2.64 27.92 -17.42
CA THR A 303 -1.36 28.39 -16.85
C THR A 303 -1.43 28.74 -15.37
N HIS A 304 -2.62 29.06 -14.85
CA HIS A 304 -2.85 29.30 -13.42
C HIS A 304 -3.29 28.04 -12.64
N SER A 305 -3.38 26.91 -13.31
CA SER A 305 -3.77 25.65 -12.69
C SER A 305 -2.57 24.82 -12.22
N ALA A 306 -2.79 23.92 -11.27
CA ALA A 306 -1.77 22.95 -10.85
C ALA A 306 -1.31 22.01 -11.99
N HIS A 307 -2.09 21.88 -13.06
CA HIS A 307 -1.75 21.06 -14.22
C HIS A 307 -0.53 21.61 -14.99
N ALA A 308 -0.37 22.92 -15.04
CA ALA A 308 0.74 23.56 -15.74
C ALA A 308 2.11 23.41 -15.02
N GLU A 309 2.11 22.96 -13.77
CA GLU A 309 3.31 22.74 -12.94
C GLU A 309 3.46 21.27 -12.50
N ALA A 310 2.70 20.37 -13.15
CA ALA A 310 2.61 18.98 -12.71
C ALA A 310 3.97 18.26 -12.71
N TYR A 311 4.82 18.50 -13.72
CA TYR A 311 6.14 17.87 -13.80
C TYR A 311 7.12 18.45 -12.78
N ALA A 312 7.03 19.73 -12.46
CA ALA A 312 7.88 20.37 -11.44
C ALA A 312 7.66 19.78 -10.05
N THR A 313 6.44 19.32 -9.75
CA THR A 313 6.16 18.62 -8.49
C THR A 313 6.90 17.30 -8.38
N LEU A 314 7.08 16.57 -9.49
CA LEU A 314 7.89 15.35 -9.53
C LEU A 314 9.38 15.64 -9.39
N GLU A 315 9.87 16.72 -9.99
CA GLU A 315 11.29 17.14 -9.86
C GLU A 315 11.61 17.44 -8.39
N SER A 316 10.72 18.14 -7.68
CA SER A 316 10.93 18.48 -6.26
C SER A 316 11.00 17.28 -5.32
N THR A 317 10.51 16.12 -5.74
CA THR A 317 10.47 14.88 -4.97
C THR A 317 11.30 13.75 -5.59
N MET A 318 12.11 14.04 -6.62
CA MET A 318 12.92 13.10 -7.40
C MET A 318 12.13 12.01 -8.16
N ASN A 319 10.80 12.11 -8.24
CA ASN A 319 9.95 11.13 -8.92
C ASN A 319 9.82 11.34 -10.44
N HIS A 320 10.51 12.35 -11.00
CA HIS A 320 10.43 12.70 -12.42
C HIS A 320 11.05 11.66 -13.38
N ARG A 321 11.65 10.59 -12.86
CA ARG A 321 12.15 9.43 -13.63
C ARG A 321 11.31 8.18 -13.42
N ASP A 322 10.36 8.22 -12.48
CA ASP A 322 9.50 7.09 -12.17
C ASP A 322 8.34 7.01 -13.17
N PRO A 323 8.26 5.95 -14.02
CA PRO A 323 7.20 5.81 -15.02
C PRO A 323 5.79 5.86 -14.46
N GLU A 324 5.58 5.34 -13.24
CA GLU A 324 4.26 5.34 -12.60
C GLU A 324 3.79 6.74 -12.21
N CYS A 325 4.73 7.62 -11.87
CA CYS A 325 4.43 9.02 -11.56
C CYS A 325 4.30 9.85 -12.84
N VAL A 326 5.26 9.69 -13.75
CA VAL A 326 5.37 10.50 -14.98
C VAL A 326 4.14 10.33 -15.86
N GLY A 327 3.54 9.13 -15.93
CA GLY A 327 2.38 8.86 -16.78
C GLY A 327 1.20 9.81 -16.60
N CYS A 328 0.97 10.29 -15.37
CA CYS A 328 -0.09 11.25 -15.05
C CYS A 328 0.37 12.71 -15.07
N HIS A 329 1.67 12.96 -15.20
CA HIS A 329 2.26 14.31 -15.08
C HIS A 329 2.80 14.86 -16.39
N VAL A 330 2.58 14.17 -17.52
CA VAL A 330 3.02 14.58 -18.87
C VAL A 330 1.98 14.23 -19.93
N VAL A 331 2.20 14.70 -21.15
CA VAL A 331 1.32 14.40 -22.30
C VAL A 331 1.79 13.15 -23.04
N GLY A 332 0.93 12.14 -23.13
CA GLY A 332 1.06 11.03 -24.07
C GLY A 332 2.24 10.08 -23.83
N LEU A 333 2.67 9.81 -22.60
CA LEU A 333 3.82 8.94 -22.27
C LEU A 333 3.81 7.60 -23.02
N THR A 334 2.65 7.00 -23.22
CA THR A 334 2.49 5.69 -23.88
C THR A 334 2.31 5.76 -25.39
N THR A 335 2.58 6.92 -26.01
CA THR A 335 2.46 7.13 -27.47
C THR A 335 3.81 7.53 -28.05
N VAL A 336 4.12 7.08 -29.27
CA VAL A 336 5.40 7.39 -29.96
C VAL A 336 5.63 8.89 -30.12
N SER A 337 4.57 9.67 -30.35
CA SER A 337 4.64 11.15 -30.46
C SER A 337 4.54 11.88 -29.11
N GLY A 338 4.42 11.16 -28.00
CA GLY A 338 4.24 11.73 -26.69
C GLY A 338 5.55 12.10 -25.98
N PHE A 339 5.45 12.36 -24.67
CA PHE A 339 6.59 12.75 -23.84
C PHE A 339 7.67 11.66 -23.81
N ILE A 340 8.92 12.09 -23.99
CA ILE A 340 10.11 11.23 -23.90
C ILE A 340 10.94 11.65 -22.69
N SER A 341 11.39 12.91 -22.65
CA SER A 341 12.07 13.52 -21.52
C SER A 341 11.91 15.03 -21.59
N LYS A 342 12.24 15.73 -20.49
CA LYS A 342 12.21 17.19 -20.42
C LYS A 342 13.08 17.86 -21.49
N GLU A 343 14.19 17.21 -21.86
CA GLU A 343 15.14 17.72 -22.86
C GLU A 343 14.69 17.44 -24.29
N LYS A 344 14.12 16.25 -24.55
CA LYS A 344 13.74 15.81 -25.91
C LYS A 344 12.39 16.36 -26.34
N THR A 345 11.42 16.43 -25.41
CA THR A 345 10.04 16.87 -25.70
C THR A 345 9.53 17.86 -24.64
N PRO A 346 10.19 19.02 -24.45
CA PRO A 346 9.87 19.97 -23.38
C PRO A 346 8.43 20.51 -23.46
N SER A 347 7.84 20.58 -24.65
CA SER A 347 6.47 21.05 -24.87
C SER A 347 5.39 20.08 -24.40
N LEU A 348 5.77 18.83 -24.08
CA LEU A 348 4.86 17.78 -23.62
C LEU A 348 5.02 17.46 -22.12
N LYS A 349 5.88 18.20 -21.42
CA LYS A 349 5.92 18.17 -19.96
C LYS A 349 4.64 18.79 -19.41
N ASP A 350 4.30 18.47 -18.17
CA ASP A 350 3.09 18.90 -17.48
C ASP A 350 1.79 18.26 -18.04
N VAL A 351 0.69 18.42 -17.35
CA VAL A 351 -0.64 17.99 -17.83
C VAL A 351 -1.16 19.06 -18.75
N GLY A 352 -0.77 18.96 -20.05
CA GLY A 352 -1.08 19.95 -21.08
C GLY A 352 -2.51 19.81 -21.61
N CYS A 353 -2.87 20.71 -22.55
CA CYS A 353 -4.17 20.74 -23.22
C CYS A 353 -4.55 19.35 -23.79
N GLU A 354 -3.59 18.70 -24.41
CA GLU A 354 -3.76 17.42 -25.08
C GLU A 354 -3.88 16.20 -24.12
N SER A 355 -3.61 16.40 -22.82
CA SER A 355 -3.90 15.37 -21.81
C SER A 355 -5.40 15.16 -21.61
N CYS A 356 -6.19 16.21 -21.83
CA CYS A 356 -7.66 16.17 -21.75
C CYS A 356 -8.31 16.05 -23.12
N HIS A 357 -7.80 16.78 -24.11
CA HIS A 357 -8.41 16.91 -25.44
C HIS A 357 -7.92 15.89 -26.47
N GLY A 358 -6.85 15.14 -26.16
CA GLY A 358 -6.20 14.22 -27.10
C GLY A 358 -5.22 14.93 -28.05
N PRO A 359 -4.53 14.16 -28.94
CA PRO A 359 -3.49 14.68 -29.81
C PRO A 359 -4.04 15.67 -30.87
N GLY A 360 -3.39 16.82 -31.00
CA GLY A 360 -3.89 17.99 -31.71
C GLY A 360 -3.43 18.18 -33.16
N SER A 361 -2.59 17.30 -33.74
CA SER A 361 -2.00 17.54 -35.05
C SER A 361 -3.01 17.78 -36.17
N ASP A 362 -4.14 17.08 -36.18
CA ASP A 362 -5.18 17.21 -37.18
C ASP A 362 -6.00 18.48 -36.96
N HIS A 363 -6.25 18.84 -35.71
CA HIS A 363 -7.00 20.03 -35.35
C HIS A 363 -6.27 21.33 -35.77
N ILE A 364 -4.97 21.42 -35.54
CA ILE A 364 -4.22 22.63 -35.94
C ILE A 364 -4.18 22.83 -37.45
N ILE A 365 -4.27 21.74 -38.23
CA ILE A 365 -4.36 21.81 -39.70
C ILE A 365 -5.80 22.11 -40.14
N LYS A 366 -6.78 21.49 -39.49
CA LYS A 366 -8.20 21.62 -39.80
C LYS A 366 -8.99 21.91 -38.53
N PRO A 367 -9.16 23.17 -38.13
CA PRO A 367 -9.81 23.55 -36.86
C PRO A 367 -11.27 23.08 -36.69
N THR A 368 -11.90 22.59 -37.75
CA THR A 368 -13.26 21.98 -37.67
C THR A 368 -13.27 20.58 -37.08
N VAL A 369 -12.12 19.92 -36.95
CA VAL A 369 -11.98 18.65 -36.24
C VAL A 369 -12.22 18.92 -34.72
N SER A 370 -13.25 18.33 -34.18
CA SER A 370 -13.59 18.57 -32.74
C SER A 370 -12.66 17.82 -31.82
N MET A 371 -12.16 18.51 -30.79
CA MET A 371 -11.36 17.97 -29.70
C MET A 371 -12.07 18.27 -28.38
N LYS A 372 -13.07 17.45 -28.02
CA LYS A 372 -13.84 17.65 -26.78
C LYS A 372 -13.28 16.79 -25.65
N ALA A 373 -13.05 17.40 -24.51
CA ALA A 373 -12.79 16.70 -23.26
C ALA A 373 -14.10 16.39 -22.54
N GLY A 374 -14.12 15.29 -21.81
CA GLY A 374 -15.23 14.90 -20.95
C GLY A 374 -14.74 14.40 -19.58
N PRO A 375 -15.66 14.04 -18.68
CA PRO A 375 -15.29 13.52 -17.36
C PRO A 375 -14.33 12.33 -17.40
N GLU A 376 -14.42 11.50 -18.45
CA GLU A 376 -13.56 10.34 -18.69
C GLU A 376 -12.08 10.71 -18.84
N SER A 377 -11.78 11.89 -19.41
CA SER A 377 -10.41 12.38 -19.52
C SER A 377 -9.76 12.62 -18.15
N CYS A 378 -10.55 13.09 -17.17
CA CYS A 378 -10.06 13.31 -15.81
C CYS A 378 -9.73 11.97 -15.11
N LEU A 379 -10.53 10.93 -15.36
CA LEU A 379 -10.41 9.63 -14.71
C LEU A 379 -9.21 8.81 -15.16
N THR A 380 -8.49 9.25 -16.17
CA THR A 380 -7.20 8.63 -16.57
C THR A 380 -6.09 8.85 -15.52
N CYS A 381 -6.18 9.95 -14.75
CA CYS A 381 -5.22 10.33 -13.71
C CYS A 381 -5.88 10.42 -12.33
N HIS A 382 -7.09 10.98 -12.24
CA HIS A 382 -7.84 11.12 -10.99
C HIS A 382 -8.59 9.81 -10.64
N VAL A 383 -7.83 8.74 -10.45
CA VAL A 383 -8.36 7.44 -9.98
C VAL A 383 -8.48 7.44 -8.46
N PRO A 384 -9.36 6.61 -7.86
CA PRO A 384 -9.53 6.55 -6.41
C PRO A 384 -8.23 6.32 -5.64
N ASP A 385 -7.27 5.61 -6.23
CA ASP A 385 -5.97 5.30 -5.64
C ASP A 385 -5.08 6.53 -5.46
N HIS A 386 -5.16 7.50 -6.38
CA HIS A 386 -4.31 8.68 -6.39
C HIS A 386 -5.05 9.96 -6.02
N SER A 387 -6.38 9.95 -6.15
CA SER A 387 -7.23 11.12 -5.92
C SER A 387 -8.55 10.71 -5.24
N PRO A 388 -8.50 10.16 -4.00
CA PRO A 388 -9.68 9.60 -3.32
C PRO A 388 -10.80 10.61 -3.08
N GLY A 389 -10.47 11.90 -3.00
CA GLY A 389 -11.44 13.00 -2.87
C GLY A 389 -11.86 13.62 -4.20
N PHE A 390 -11.55 13.02 -5.34
CA PHE A 390 -11.93 13.60 -6.63
C PHE A 390 -13.42 13.48 -6.86
N THR A 391 -14.05 14.64 -7.12
CA THR A 391 -15.39 14.74 -7.72
C THR A 391 -15.30 15.59 -8.97
N PHE A 392 -15.89 15.15 -10.07
CA PHE A 392 -15.82 15.89 -11.33
C PHE A 392 -16.37 17.32 -11.16
N ALA A 393 -17.50 17.49 -10.47
CA ALA A 393 -18.13 18.78 -10.31
C ALA A 393 -17.23 19.82 -9.63
N GLU A 394 -16.53 19.45 -8.55
CA GLU A 394 -15.66 20.36 -7.81
C GLU A 394 -14.35 20.66 -8.54
N TYR A 395 -13.80 19.66 -9.23
CA TYR A 395 -12.52 19.81 -9.94
C TYR A 395 -12.70 20.51 -11.28
N TRP A 396 -13.84 20.31 -11.95
CA TRP A 396 -14.19 20.99 -13.18
C TRP A 396 -14.22 22.51 -13.02
N GLU A 397 -14.78 23.03 -11.92
CA GLU A 397 -14.84 24.48 -11.66
C GLU A 397 -13.46 25.15 -11.58
N LYS A 398 -12.39 24.39 -11.35
CA LYS A 398 -11.00 24.88 -11.25
C LYS A 398 -10.28 24.95 -12.60
N ILE A 399 -10.80 24.31 -13.64
CA ILE A 399 -10.12 24.14 -14.91
C ILE A 399 -11.01 24.40 -16.13
N ARG A 400 -12.32 24.59 -15.93
CA ARG A 400 -13.23 24.86 -17.06
C ARG A 400 -12.88 26.15 -17.78
N HIS A 401 -13.00 26.14 -19.07
CA HIS A 401 -12.78 27.24 -19.97
C HIS A 401 -13.69 27.16 -21.20
#